data_0718411bf3e654809e1ba6bd9c7b078c
#
_entry.id   0718411bf3e654809e1ba6bd9c7b078c
#
_cell.length_a   1.000
_cell.length_b   1.000
_cell.length_c   1.000
_cell.angle_alpha   90.00
_cell.angle_beta   90.00
_cell.angle_gamma   90.00
#
_symmetry.space_group_name_H-M   'P 1'
#
loop_
_entity.id
_entity.type
_entity.pdbx_description
1 polymer ?
#
loop_
_entity_poly.entity_id
_entity_poly.type
_entity_poly.pdbx_seq_one_letter_code
_entity_poly.pdbx_strand_id
1 'polypeptide(L)'
;GANPLKDNSKFEEWKKRYVKEKAKEPVEPLTDAEQHAMNSYISSSSYVWNDKLRRGEKLTKQEEQSIKAMDSALQKMPKYEGTVKRSLSDFGIPDVDEFVESYVPGELKIFNEYLSSSTEVYDDSFQIQYVIQSKNGRDIRKYNSTEKEILFERGSSFIVTRVDGHTIYMEEL
;
A
#
# COMPACT_ATOMS: atom_id res chain seq x y z
N GLY A 1 -39.47 -0.45 -28.87
CA GLY A 1 -38.36 -0.98 -28.08
C GLY A 1 -37.94 -0.05 -26.96
N ALA A 2 -37.24 -0.59 -26.00
CA ALA A 2 -36.73 0.20 -24.91
C ALA A 2 -35.78 1.28 -25.42
N ASN A 3 -36.01 2.50 -24.98
CA ASN A 3 -35.07 3.60 -25.28
C ASN A 3 -33.83 3.46 -24.42
N PRO A 4 -32.66 3.14 -24.99
CA PRO A 4 -31.45 2.93 -24.19
C PRO A 4 -31.04 4.16 -23.39
N LEU A 5 -31.52 5.35 -23.75
CA LEU A 5 -31.27 6.59 -23.02
C LEU A 5 -32.07 6.73 -21.71
N LYS A 6 -33.11 5.91 -21.55
CA LYS A 6 -33.95 5.89 -20.33
C LYS A 6 -33.40 5.00 -19.24
N ASP A 7 -32.64 3.96 -19.60
CA ASP A 7 -31.99 3.08 -18.64
C ASP A 7 -30.51 3.31 -18.65
N ASN A 8 -30.03 4.13 -17.72
CA ASN A 8 -28.63 4.45 -17.55
C ASN A 8 -28.00 3.75 -16.34
N SER A 9 -28.65 2.72 -15.78
CA SER A 9 -28.18 2.04 -14.60
C SER A 9 -26.76 1.46 -14.78
N LYS A 10 -26.50 0.84 -15.93
CA LYS A 10 -25.17 0.31 -16.26
C LYS A 10 -24.12 1.40 -16.41
N PHE A 11 -24.50 2.54 -16.99
CA PHE A 11 -23.61 3.71 -17.11
C PHE A 11 -23.28 4.29 -15.74
N GLU A 12 -24.26 4.44 -14.87
CA GLU A 12 -24.06 4.93 -13.51
C GLU A 12 -23.18 3.98 -12.69
N GLU A 13 -23.39 2.68 -12.83
CA GLU A 13 -22.56 1.67 -12.20
C GLU A 13 -21.11 1.72 -12.70
N TRP A 14 -20.91 1.82 -14.02
CA TRP A 14 -19.59 2.00 -14.63
C TRP A 14 -18.92 3.27 -14.14
N LYS A 15 -19.64 4.38 -14.10
CA LYS A 15 -19.15 5.67 -13.65
C LYS A 15 -18.68 5.62 -12.21
N LYS A 16 -19.44 4.97 -11.31
CA LYS A 16 -19.02 4.77 -9.92
C LYS A 16 -17.73 3.97 -9.83
N ARG A 17 -17.61 2.91 -10.62
CA ARG A 17 -16.42 2.08 -10.68
C ARG A 17 -15.22 2.86 -11.20
N TYR A 18 -15.40 3.59 -12.29
CA TYR A 18 -14.37 4.43 -12.88
C TYR A 18 -13.83 5.47 -11.90
N VAL A 19 -14.71 6.16 -11.19
CA VAL A 19 -14.32 7.17 -10.19
C VAL A 19 -13.56 6.50 -9.04
N LYS A 20 -13.98 5.31 -8.63
CA LYS A 20 -13.31 4.56 -7.56
C LYS A 20 -11.91 4.10 -7.97
N GLU A 21 -11.74 3.66 -9.21
CA GLU A 21 -10.47 3.12 -9.71
C GLU A 21 -9.48 4.17 -10.15
N LYS A 22 -9.95 5.33 -10.56
CA LYS A 22 -9.10 6.43 -11.01
C LYS A 22 -8.24 6.98 -9.88
N ALA A 23 -6.96 7.20 -10.16
CA ALA A 23 -6.06 7.87 -9.21
C ALA A 23 -6.59 9.26 -8.85
N LYS A 24 -6.62 9.55 -7.55
CA LYS A 24 -7.11 10.82 -7.03
C LYS A 24 -5.97 11.80 -6.78
N GLU A 25 -6.30 13.07 -6.88
CA GLU A 25 -5.38 14.13 -6.55
C GLU A 25 -5.18 14.25 -5.04
N PRO A 26 -4.03 14.78 -4.58
CA PRO A 26 -3.86 15.15 -3.19
C PRO A 26 -4.96 16.11 -2.73
N VAL A 27 -5.36 16.02 -1.47
CA VAL A 27 -6.34 16.95 -0.90
C VAL A 27 -5.76 18.34 -0.69
N GLU A 28 -4.45 18.47 -0.61
CA GLU A 28 -3.69 19.72 -0.53
C GLU A 28 -2.44 19.59 -1.41
N PRO A 29 -1.90 20.69 -1.94
CA PRO A 29 -0.64 20.66 -2.67
C PRO A 29 0.50 20.20 -1.76
N LEU A 30 1.42 19.41 -2.31
CA LEU A 30 2.63 19.03 -1.61
C LEU A 30 3.61 20.21 -1.57
N THR A 31 4.32 20.35 -0.45
CA THR A 31 5.47 21.24 -0.38
C THR A 31 6.63 20.65 -1.18
N ASP A 32 7.65 21.46 -1.46
CA ASP A 32 8.83 20.99 -2.19
C ASP A 32 9.52 19.83 -1.42
N ALA A 33 9.62 19.93 -0.11
CA ALA A 33 10.20 18.89 0.72
C ALA A 33 9.40 17.59 0.66
N GLU A 34 8.07 17.69 0.70
CA GLU A 34 7.17 16.54 0.58
C GLU A 34 7.25 15.89 -0.80
N GLN A 35 7.28 16.72 -1.86
CA GLN A 35 7.43 16.23 -3.23
C GLN A 35 8.78 15.51 -3.41
N HIS A 36 9.83 16.08 -2.86
CA HIS A 36 11.17 15.47 -2.91
C HIS A 36 11.20 14.13 -2.17
N ALA A 37 10.60 14.05 -1.00
CA ALA A 37 10.52 12.82 -0.23
C ALA A 37 9.75 11.74 -0.97
N MET A 38 8.61 12.10 -1.58
CA MET A 38 7.79 11.19 -2.40
C MET A 38 8.60 10.65 -3.58
N ASN A 39 9.30 11.52 -4.30
CA ASN A 39 10.12 11.13 -5.44
C ASN A 39 11.26 10.20 -5.00
N SER A 40 11.90 10.49 -3.88
CA SER A 40 12.97 9.66 -3.31
C SER A 40 12.45 8.28 -2.92
N TYR A 41 11.29 8.23 -2.27
CA TYR A 41 10.66 6.97 -1.88
C TYR A 41 10.41 6.07 -3.09
N ILE A 42 9.78 6.62 -4.13
CA ILE A 42 9.40 5.89 -5.34
C ILE A 42 10.64 5.40 -6.11
N SER A 43 11.72 6.17 -6.10
CA SER A 43 12.92 5.83 -6.86
C SER A 43 13.71 4.66 -6.24
N SER A 44 14.27 4.85 -5.07
CA SER A 44 15.11 3.81 -4.44
C SER A 44 15.27 3.94 -2.94
N SER A 45 14.98 5.11 -2.38
CA SER A 45 15.19 5.36 -0.95
C SER A 45 14.28 4.50 -0.06
N SER A 46 13.16 4.01 -0.60
CA SER A 46 12.24 3.15 0.13
C SER A 46 12.92 1.92 0.72
N TYR A 47 13.85 1.31 -0.01
CA TYR A 47 14.54 0.11 0.47
C TYR A 47 15.35 0.40 1.73
N VAL A 48 16.10 1.49 1.72
CA VAL A 48 16.95 1.89 2.86
C VAL A 48 16.09 2.35 4.04
N TRP A 49 15.10 3.19 3.80
CA TRP A 49 14.24 3.72 4.86
C TRP A 49 13.43 2.60 5.52
N ASN A 50 12.80 1.75 4.72
CA ASN A 50 11.97 0.67 5.25
C ASN A 50 12.80 -0.38 5.98
N ASP A 51 14.00 -0.70 5.50
CA ASP A 51 14.88 -1.63 6.18
C ASP A 51 15.28 -1.11 7.57
N LYS A 52 15.70 0.14 7.67
CA LYS A 52 16.04 0.76 8.95
C LYS A 52 14.84 0.86 9.90
N LEU A 53 13.69 1.25 9.38
CA LEU A 53 12.47 1.36 10.18
C LEU A 53 12.03 -0.02 10.71
N ARG A 54 12.13 -1.05 9.88
CA ARG A 54 11.77 -2.42 10.26
C ARG A 54 12.67 -2.94 11.39
N ARG A 55 13.97 -2.66 11.31
CA ARG A 55 14.95 -3.10 12.28
C ARG A 55 15.07 -2.20 13.50
N GLY A 56 14.43 -1.04 13.49
CA GLY A 56 14.61 -0.04 14.54
C GLY A 56 16.00 0.57 14.57
N GLU A 57 16.67 0.62 13.43
CA GLU A 57 18.00 1.22 13.33
C GLU A 57 17.96 2.75 13.40
N LYS A 58 19.07 3.33 13.85
CA LYS A 58 19.21 4.79 13.94
C LYS A 58 19.22 5.39 12.54
N LEU A 59 18.37 6.39 12.33
CA LEU A 59 18.31 7.18 11.09
C LEU A 59 19.33 8.30 11.12
N THR A 60 19.87 8.65 9.96
CA THR A 60 20.63 9.90 9.83
C THR A 60 19.68 11.09 9.95
N LYS A 61 20.21 12.28 10.20
CA LYS A 61 19.39 13.50 10.24
C LYS A 61 18.64 13.73 8.93
N GLN A 62 19.30 13.47 7.80
CA GLN A 62 18.68 13.61 6.48
C GLN A 62 17.55 12.61 6.29
N GLU A 63 17.75 11.37 6.71
CA GLU A 63 16.71 10.34 6.66
C GLU A 63 15.53 10.70 7.54
N GLU A 64 15.77 11.18 8.76
CA GLU A 64 14.70 11.63 9.66
C GLU A 64 13.87 12.74 9.03
N GLN A 65 14.51 13.73 8.42
CA GLN A 65 13.84 14.83 7.75
C GLN A 65 13.02 14.34 6.55
N SER A 66 13.60 13.47 5.73
CA SER A 66 12.93 12.94 4.55
C SER A 66 11.74 12.07 4.92
N ILE A 67 11.88 11.21 5.93
CA ILE A 67 10.80 10.35 6.40
C ILE A 67 9.68 11.19 7.03
N LYS A 68 10.03 12.22 7.80
CA LYS A 68 9.04 13.15 8.35
C LYS A 68 8.27 13.87 7.24
N ALA A 69 8.96 14.30 6.18
CA ALA A 69 8.32 14.90 5.02
C ALA A 69 7.44 13.89 4.27
N MET A 70 7.87 12.63 4.18
CA MET A 70 7.06 11.55 3.58
C MET A 70 5.79 11.29 4.40
N ASP A 71 5.89 11.23 5.72
CA ASP A 71 4.72 11.09 6.59
C ASP A 71 3.71 12.23 6.36
N SER A 72 4.22 13.46 6.25
CA SER A 72 3.41 14.65 5.99
C SER A 72 2.77 14.59 4.61
N ALA A 73 3.51 14.16 3.60
CA ALA A 73 2.99 13.99 2.24
C ALA A 73 1.84 13.00 2.21
N LEU A 74 1.98 11.86 2.91
CA LEU A 74 0.95 10.82 2.94
C LEU A 74 -0.34 11.30 3.60
N GLN A 75 -0.26 12.21 4.58
CA GLN A 75 -1.45 12.79 5.20
C GLN A 75 -2.30 13.60 4.21
N LYS A 76 -1.69 14.08 3.13
CA LYS A 76 -2.35 14.82 2.07
C LYS A 76 -2.91 13.92 0.97
N MET A 77 -2.54 12.65 0.95
CA MET A 77 -3.02 11.69 -0.05
C MET A 77 -4.40 11.16 0.32
N PRO A 78 -5.25 10.88 -0.70
CA PRO A 78 -6.54 10.25 -0.45
C PRO A 78 -6.38 8.87 0.18
N LYS A 79 -7.33 8.50 1.01
CA LYS A 79 -7.43 7.13 1.53
C LYS A 79 -8.04 6.22 0.47
N TYR A 80 -7.59 4.98 0.46
CA TYR A 80 -8.10 3.94 -0.43
C TYR A 80 -8.79 2.85 0.38
N GLU A 81 -10.04 2.60 0.08
CA GLU A 81 -10.80 1.47 0.63
C GLU A 81 -10.93 0.39 -0.44
N GLY A 82 -10.50 -0.81 -0.11
CA GLY A 82 -10.61 -1.94 -1.01
C GLY A 82 -9.46 -2.92 -0.87
N THR A 83 -9.46 -3.93 -1.72
CA THR A 83 -8.45 -4.98 -1.71
C THR A 83 -7.20 -4.51 -2.42
N VAL A 84 -6.07 -4.68 -1.76
CA VAL A 84 -4.74 -4.44 -2.33
C VAL A 84 -3.87 -5.66 -2.09
N LYS A 85 -2.82 -5.79 -2.88
CA LYS A 85 -1.93 -6.96 -2.85
C LYS A 85 -0.47 -6.54 -2.81
N ARG A 86 0.33 -7.38 -2.17
CA ARG A 86 1.77 -7.25 -2.19
C ARG A 86 2.42 -8.61 -2.33
N SER A 87 3.33 -8.72 -3.28
CA SER A 87 4.14 -9.92 -3.48
C SER A 87 5.49 -9.74 -2.80
N LEU A 88 5.93 -10.77 -2.07
CA LEU A 88 7.22 -10.78 -1.40
C LEU A 88 8.09 -11.88 -2.00
N SER A 89 9.33 -11.53 -2.35
CA SER A 89 10.32 -12.55 -2.69
C SER A 89 10.81 -13.25 -1.42
N ASP A 90 11.38 -14.42 -1.60
CA ASP A 90 11.99 -15.16 -0.50
C ASP A 90 13.39 -14.65 -0.14
N PHE A 91 13.86 -13.61 -0.82
CA PHE A 91 15.18 -13.01 -0.56
C PHE A 91 15.25 -12.49 0.89
N GLY A 92 16.23 -12.99 1.63
CA GLY A 92 16.38 -12.64 3.04
C GLY A 92 15.45 -13.39 3.99
N ILE A 93 14.65 -14.32 3.48
CA ILE A 93 13.77 -15.18 4.28
C ILE A 93 14.34 -16.61 4.22
N PRO A 94 15.02 -17.07 5.29
CA PRO A 94 15.68 -18.39 5.26
C PRO A 94 14.69 -19.56 5.15
N ASP A 95 13.51 -19.41 5.76
CA ASP A 95 12.47 -20.43 5.78
C ASP A 95 11.12 -19.78 5.51
N VAL A 96 10.60 -19.98 4.29
CA VAL A 96 9.34 -19.39 3.84
C VAL A 96 8.16 -19.92 4.66
N ASP A 97 8.15 -21.21 4.95
CA ASP A 97 7.06 -21.82 5.72
C ASP A 97 7.02 -21.26 7.14
N GLU A 98 8.17 -21.14 7.79
CA GLU A 98 8.26 -20.53 9.12
C GLU A 98 7.80 -19.08 9.11
N PHE A 99 8.19 -18.32 8.09
CA PHE A 99 7.76 -16.94 7.92
C PHE A 99 6.24 -16.85 7.83
N VAL A 100 5.63 -17.67 6.98
CA VAL A 100 4.17 -17.68 6.78
C VAL A 100 3.46 -18.14 8.05
N GLU A 101 3.98 -19.15 8.74
CA GLU A 101 3.42 -19.66 10.00
C GLU A 101 3.45 -18.62 11.13
N SER A 102 4.33 -17.63 11.04
CA SER A 102 4.36 -16.52 12.01
C SER A 102 3.12 -15.63 11.92
N TYR A 103 2.37 -15.73 10.84
CA TYR A 103 1.09 -15.02 10.65
C TYR A 103 -0.04 -15.93 11.11
N VAL A 104 -0.54 -15.69 12.31
CA VAL A 104 -1.58 -16.51 12.94
C VAL A 104 -2.93 -15.81 12.81
N PRO A 105 -3.97 -16.46 12.23
CA PRO A 105 -5.30 -15.86 12.14
C PRO A 105 -5.80 -15.35 13.50
N GLY A 106 -6.33 -14.14 13.51
CA GLY A 106 -6.79 -13.45 14.71
C GLY A 106 -5.74 -12.59 15.40
N GLU A 107 -4.48 -12.72 15.04
CA GLU A 107 -3.41 -11.91 15.64
C GLU A 107 -3.21 -10.58 14.94
N LEU A 108 -2.76 -9.61 15.75
CA LEU A 108 -2.39 -8.26 15.30
C LEU A 108 -1.00 -8.27 14.69
N LYS A 109 -0.86 -7.60 13.54
CA LYS A 109 0.43 -7.29 12.93
C LYS A 109 0.58 -5.78 12.78
N ILE A 110 1.71 -5.26 13.25
CA ILE A 110 2.06 -3.84 13.15
C ILE A 110 3.33 -3.73 12.31
N PHE A 111 3.29 -2.88 11.29
CA PHE A 111 4.46 -2.62 10.44
C PHE A 111 5.06 -1.28 10.83
N ASN A 112 6.30 -1.28 11.33
CA ASN A 112 7.01 -0.05 11.70
C ASN A 112 7.47 0.73 10.47
N GLU A 113 7.61 0.07 9.36
CA GLU A 113 7.95 0.64 8.06
C GLU A 113 6.72 1.02 7.26
N TYR A 114 6.92 1.71 6.15
CA TYR A 114 5.88 1.85 5.13
C TYR A 114 5.65 0.50 4.46
N LEU A 115 4.39 0.17 4.18
CA LEU A 115 4.06 -1.06 3.46
C LEU A 115 3.49 -0.70 2.10
N SER A 116 4.24 -1.03 1.05
CA SER A 116 3.80 -0.85 -0.32
C SER A 116 2.84 -1.95 -0.73
N SER A 117 1.81 -1.58 -1.45
CA SER A 117 0.86 -2.51 -2.05
C SER A 117 0.39 -1.99 -3.39
N SER A 118 -0.30 -2.82 -4.15
CA SER A 118 -0.83 -2.47 -5.47
C SER A 118 -2.32 -2.81 -5.56
N THR A 119 -3.05 -2.01 -6.33
CA THR A 119 -4.45 -2.31 -6.66
C THR A 119 -4.56 -3.47 -7.64
N GLU A 120 -3.47 -3.88 -8.27
CA GLU A 120 -3.41 -5.00 -9.22
C GLU A 120 -2.38 -6.03 -8.75
N VAL A 121 -2.52 -7.28 -9.25
CA VAL A 121 -1.48 -8.29 -9.07
C VAL A 121 -0.29 -7.88 -9.92
N TYR A 122 0.79 -7.48 -9.25
CA TYR A 122 1.97 -7.00 -9.93
C TYR A 122 2.87 -8.16 -10.36
N ASP A 123 3.11 -9.11 -9.47
CA ASP A 123 3.91 -10.30 -9.75
C ASP A 123 3.46 -11.44 -8.85
N ASP A 124 2.77 -12.41 -9.42
CA ASP A 124 2.28 -13.59 -8.69
C ASP A 124 3.30 -14.74 -8.68
N SER A 125 4.46 -14.56 -9.33
CA SER A 125 5.53 -15.55 -9.31
C SER A 125 6.28 -15.60 -7.97
N PHE A 126 6.18 -14.55 -7.14
CA PHE A 126 6.78 -14.52 -5.83
C PHE A 126 6.10 -15.50 -4.88
N GLN A 127 6.88 -16.10 -4.00
CA GLN A 127 6.41 -17.19 -3.15
C GLN A 127 5.41 -16.77 -2.09
N ILE A 128 5.45 -15.51 -1.63
CA ILE A 128 4.60 -15.02 -0.56
C ILE A 128 3.73 -13.90 -1.10
N GLN A 129 2.42 -13.98 -0.80
CA GLN A 129 1.46 -12.96 -1.20
C GLN A 129 0.74 -12.43 0.04
N TYR A 130 0.63 -11.10 0.13
CA TYR A 130 -0.32 -10.45 1.02
C TYR A 130 -1.55 -10.04 0.23
N VAL A 131 -2.72 -10.32 0.77
CA VAL A 131 -4.00 -9.79 0.29
C VAL A 131 -4.60 -9.00 1.44
N ILE A 132 -4.73 -7.69 1.26
CA ILE A 132 -5.03 -6.77 2.34
C ILE A 132 -6.31 -6.00 2.03
N GLN A 133 -7.22 -5.95 3.00
CA GLN A 133 -8.35 -5.04 2.95
C GLN A 133 -7.92 -3.70 3.53
N SER A 134 -7.73 -2.72 2.66
CA SER A 134 -7.29 -1.37 3.02
C SER A 134 -8.47 -0.52 3.47
N LYS A 135 -8.25 0.29 4.50
CA LYS A 135 -9.15 1.35 4.96
C LYS A 135 -8.48 2.72 4.87
N ASN A 136 -7.21 2.77 5.23
CA ASN A 136 -6.46 4.01 5.38
C ASN A 136 -5.18 4.04 4.54
N GLY A 137 -4.95 3.05 3.70
CA GLY A 137 -3.83 3.07 2.76
C GLY A 137 -3.92 4.31 1.89
N ARG A 138 -2.80 4.95 1.63
CA ARG A 138 -2.77 6.22 0.90
C ARG A 138 -2.57 5.96 -0.58
N ASP A 139 -3.44 6.57 -1.37
CA ASP A 139 -3.43 6.44 -2.83
C ASP A 139 -2.35 7.33 -3.43
N ILE A 140 -1.23 6.72 -3.83
CA ILE A 140 -0.13 7.42 -4.49
C ILE A 140 0.00 7.03 -5.95
N ARG A 141 -1.05 6.49 -6.56
CA ARG A 141 -1.04 6.10 -7.98
C ARG A 141 -0.72 7.25 -8.93
N LYS A 142 -1.02 8.47 -8.53
CA LYS A 142 -0.62 9.66 -9.29
C LYS A 142 0.88 9.76 -9.46
N TYR A 143 1.65 9.34 -8.45
CA TYR A 143 3.11 9.42 -8.43
C TYR A 143 3.77 8.13 -8.86
N ASN A 144 3.11 7.00 -8.67
CA ASN A 144 3.62 5.69 -9.05
C ASN A 144 2.54 4.89 -9.80
N SER A 145 2.18 5.37 -10.98
CA SER A 145 1.10 4.81 -11.79
C SER A 145 1.45 3.44 -12.37
N THR A 146 2.73 3.19 -12.64
CA THR A 146 3.20 1.91 -13.18
C THR A 146 2.92 0.76 -12.21
N GLU A 147 3.17 0.97 -10.93
CA GLU A 147 2.92 -0.03 -9.88
C GLU A 147 1.52 0.08 -9.27
N LYS A 148 0.76 1.10 -9.64
CA LYS A 148 -0.59 1.37 -9.10
C LYS A 148 -0.61 1.30 -7.58
N GLU A 149 0.29 2.05 -6.98
CA GLU A 149 0.67 1.91 -5.58
C GLU A 149 -0.32 2.54 -4.61
N ILE A 150 -0.68 1.75 -3.59
CA ILE A 150 -1.33 2.19 -2.37
C ILE A 150 -0.32 1.96 -1.25
N LEU A 151 0.05 3.01 -0.54
CA LEU A 151 1.09 2.98 0.46
C LEU A 151 0.50 3.13 1.87
N PHE A 152 0.73 2.10 2.70
CA PHE A 152 0.34 2.18 4.10
C PHE A 152 1.37 2.97 4.89
N GLU A 153 0.89 3.85 5.76
CA GLU A 153 1.74 4.68 6.60
C GLU A 153 2.51 3.82 7.61
N ARG A 154 3.59 4.37 8.11
CA ARG A 154 4.35 3.73 9.21
C ARG A 154 3.44 3.51 10.42
N GLY A 155 3.60 2.36 11.05
CA GLY A 155 2.83 2.01 12.23
C GLY A 155 1.42 1.51 11.92
N SER A 156 1.10 1.21 10.67
CA SER A 156 -0.21 0.64 10.32
C SER A 156 -0.39 -0.74 10.94
N SER A 157 -1.60 -1.01 11.38
CA SER A 157 -1.96 -2.24 12.08
C SER A 157 -2.99 -3.03 11.29
N PHE A 158 -2.83 -4.34 11.33
CA PHE A 158 -3.67 -5.28 10.59
C PHE A 158 -4.03 -6.47 11.48
N ILE A 159 -5.20 -7.06 11.24
CA ILE A 159 -5.54 -8.36 11.79
C ILE A 159 -5.35 -9.40 10.69
N VAL A 160 -4.65 -10.48 11.00
CA VAL A 160 -4.56 -11.64 10.10
C VAL A 160 -5.91 -12.33 10.12
N THR A 161 -6.55 -12.47 8.96
CA THR A 161 -7.87 -13.09 8.87
C THR A 161 -7.80 -14.53 8.41
N ARG A 162 -6.83 -14.86 7.53
CA ARG A 162 -6.69 -16.19 6.98
C ARG A 162 -5.28 -16.38 6.42
N VAL A 163 -4.80 -17.60 6.45
CA VAL A 163 -3.58 -18.01 5.75
C VAL A 163 -3.94 -19.22 4.89
N ASP A 164 -3.64 -19.16 3.61
CA ASP A 164 -3.90 -20.23 2.66
C ASP A 164 -2.64 -20.46 1.82
N GLY A 165 -1.96 -21.58 2.09
CA GLY A 165 -0.64 -21.82 1.49
C GLY A 165 0.32 -20.72 1.90
N HIS A 166 0.90 -20.02 0.92
CA HIS A 166 1.78 -18.88 1.15
C HIS A 166 1.07 -17.53 0.93
N THR A 167 -0.25 -17.52 0.91
CA THR A 167 -1.04 -16.30 0.82
C THR A 167 -1.58 -15.92 2.20
N ILE A 168 -1.26 -14.71 2.62
CA ILE A 168 -1.63 -14.17 3.93
C ILE A 168 -2.69 -13.08 3.71
N TYR A 169 -3.87 -13.30 4.30
CA TYR A 169 -4.98 -12.35 4.21
C TYR A 169 -5.03 -11.52 5.48
N MET A 170 -5.04 -10.20 5.32
CA MET A 170 -5.09 -9.26 6.45
C MET A 170 -6.14 -8.20 6.21
N GLU A 171 -6.66 -7.67 7.30
CA GLU A 171 -7.60 -6.57 7.29
C GLU A 171 -7.03 -5.43 8.12
N GLU A 172 -6.98 -4.22 7.56
CA GLU A 172 -6.51 -3.04 8.27
C GLU A 172 -7.49 -2.65 9.37
N LEU A 173 -6.96 -2.26 10.51
CA LEU A 173 -7.75 -1.77 11.64
C LEU A 173 -8.13 -0.30 11.50
#